data_9f9ec1ae22e2bc647dc254296d3a855b
#
_entry.id   9f9ec1ae22e2bc647dc254296d3a855b
#
_cell.length_a   1.000
_cell.length_b   1.000
_cell.length_c   1.000
_cell.angle_alpha   90.00
_cell.angle_beta   90.00
_cell.angle_gamma   90.00
#
_symmetry.space_group_name_H-M   'P 1'
#
loop_
_entity.id
_entity.type
_entity.pdbx_description
1 polymer ?
#
loop_
_entity_poly.entity_id
_entity_poly.type
_entity_poly.pdbx_seq_one_letter_code
_entity_poly.pdbx_strand_id
1 'polypeptide(L)'
;ISVNKALVFFLFLLFLSNCSLDTKSGLWTENKSIKKEKNIKKTKIFKKDKIHQQEFNPNLKIKLTSKLENSSFINNYDNNNGRVNYNGKLKSISRYKYSKIENFTQYEPNLIFDKNNIIFFDNKGSILKFDSFSKLIWKNNFYSKKERKKNPFLFFAKSKNNLIVADTLAKYYAIDINSGKLLWSKNHNAPFNSQIQIYKDKFFVVDFGNVLRCFSIKDGNELWKVKTEKSIIKSQKKLSIIIVDNKVFFTNSVGDISAVDITKE
;
A
#
# COMPACT_ATOMS: atom_id res chain seq x y z
N ILE A 1 -25.29 -4.21 -54.73
CA ILE A 1 -25.95 -5.35 -54.07
C ILE A 1 -26.53 -4.80 -52.76
N SER A 2 -27.84 -4.54 -52.74
CA SER A 2 -28.55 -4.08 -51.55
C SER A 2 -28.72 -5.27 -50.60
N VAL A 3 -27.94 -5.32 -49.55
CA VAL A 3 -28.13 -6.32 -48.50
C VAL A 3 -29.41 -6.01 -47.75
N ASN A 4 -30.35 -6.96 -47.76
CA ASN A 4 -31.67 -6.81 -47.16
C ASN A 4 -31.50 -6.66 -45.62
N LYS A 5 -31.81 -5.48 -45.06
CA LYS A 5 -31.66 -5.17 -43.64
C LYS A 5 -32.37 -6.18 -42.73
N ALA A 6 -33.44 -6.79 -43.20
CA ALA A 6 -34.17 -7.85 -42.51
C ALA A 6 -33.32 -9.13 -42.39
N LEU A 7 -32.53 -9.47 -43.40
CA LEU A 7 -31.65 -10.65 -43.39
C LEU A 7 -30.49 -10.47 -42.39
N VAL A 8 -29.94 -9.26 -42.31
CA VAL A 8 -28.86 -8.92 -41.35
C VAL A 8 -29.41 -8.99 -39.92
N PHE A 9 -30.65 -8.49 -39.71
CA PHE A 9 -31.29 -8.55 -38.38
C PHE A 9 -31.62 -9.98 -37.97
N PHE A 10 -32.06 -10.82 -38.92
CA PHE A 10 -32.32 -12.24 -38.65
C PHE A 10 -31.02 -13.03 -38.34
N LEU A 11 -29.93 -12.72 -39.04
CA LEU A 11 -28.59 -13.28 -38.74
C LEU A 11 -28.09 -12.87 -37.35
N PHE A 12 -28.33 -11.62 -36.96
CA PHE A 12 -27.95 -11.12 -35.63
C PHE A 12 -28.74 -11.81 -34.51
N LEU A 13 -30.06 -12.11 -34.75
CA LEU A 13 -30.86 -12.89 -33.80
C LEU A 13 -30.38 -14.34 -33.62
N LEU A 14 -29.82 -14.95 -34.67
CA LEU A 14 -29.24 -16.30 -34.58
C LEU A 14 -27.98 -16.36 -33.72
N PHE A 15 -27.19 -15.27 -33.67
CA PHE A 15 -26.03 -15.18 -32.77
C PHE A 15 -26.43 -15.01 -31.31
N LEU A 16 -27.62 -14.48 -31.04
CA LEU A 16 -28.11 -14.33 -29.66
C LEU A 16 -28.66 -15.63 -29.06
N SER A 17 -29.03 -16.59 -29.90
CA SER A 17 -29.58 -17.89 -29.44
C SER A 17 -28.48 -18.90 -29.07
N ASN A 18 -27.18 -18.60 -29.35
CA ASN A 18 -26.07 -19.48 -29.04
C ASN A 18 -25.43 -19.20 -27.65
N CYS A 19 -26.05 -18.41 -26.78
CA CYS A 19 -25.69 -18.42 -25.36
C CYS A 19 -26.21 -19.72 -24.74
N SER A 20 -25.43 -20.78 -24.90
CA SER A 20 -25.57 -21.99 -24.11
C SER A 20 -25.21 -21.60 -22.67
N LEU A 21 -26.20 -21.37 -21.85
CA LEU A 21 -26.08 -21.20 -20.42
C LEU A 21 -25.60 -22.53 -19.84
N ASP A 22 -24.33 -22.64 -19.56
CA ASP A 22 -23.73 -23.84 -18.98
C ASP A 22 -24.34 -24.11 -17.60
N THR A 23 -24.99 -25.23 -17.46
CA THR A 23 -25.60 -25.72 -16.20
C THR A 23 -24.56 -25.95 -15.09
N LYS A 24 -23.25 -25.88 -15.39
CA LYS A 24 -22.16 -26.02 -14.42
C LYS A 24 -21.73 -24.73 -13.75
N SER A 25 -22.05 -23.56 -14.35
CA SER A 25 -21.63 -22.26 -13.82
C SER A 25 -22.49 -21.72 -12.67
N GLY A 26 -23.62 -22.35 -12.37
CA GLY A 26 -24.50 -21.95 -11.25
C GLY A 26 -25.23 -20.61 -11.44
N LEU A 27 -25.04 -19.93 -12.54
CA LEU A 27 -25.71 -18.68 -12.90
C LEU A 27 -27.05 -19.02 -13.60
N TRP A 28 -28.14 -19.04 -12.86
CA TRP A 28 -29.51 -19.31 -13.37
C TRP A 28 -29.94 -20.79 -13.40
N THR A 29 -29.70 -21.59 -12.41
CA THR A 29 -30.38 -22.86 -12.25
C THR A 29 -31.58 -22.72 -11.33
N GLU A 30 -32.78 -22.91 -11.88
CA GLU A 30 -33.92 -23.28 -11.08
C GLU A 30 -33.59 -24.54 -10.28
N ASN A 31 -33.98 -24.56 -8.99
CA ASN A 31 -33.79 -25.67 -8.08
C ASN A 31 -34.43 -26.98 -8.63
N LYS A 32 -33.70 -27.69 -9.46
CA LYS A 32 -34.04 -29.10 -9.69
C LYS A 32 -33.64 -29.88 -8.44
N SER A 33 -34.62 -30.37 -7.73
CA SER A 33 -34.47 -31.28 -6.59
C SER A 33 -33.48 -32.39 -6.94
N ILE A 34 -32.29 -32.31 -6.35
CA ILE A 34 -31.29 -33.40 -6.43
C ILE A 34 -31.92 -34.63 -5.80
N LYS A 35 -32.19 -35.65 -6.61
CA LYS A 35 -32.54 -36.97 -6.08
C LYS A 35 -31.48 -37.40 -5.07
N LYS A 36 -31.89 -37.62 -3.82
CA LYS A 36 -31.04 -38.09 -2.75
C LYS A 36 -30.40 -39.43 -3.18
N GLU A 37 -29.16 -39.39 -3.59
CA GLU A 37 -28.32 -40.61 -3.54
C GLU A 37 -28.09 -40.95 -2.08
N LYS A 38 -28.63 -42.08 -1.70
CA LYS A 38 -28.39 -42.75 -0.41
C LYS A 38 -26.92 -43.15 -0.36
N ASN A 39 -26.24 -42.72 0.72
CA ASN A 39 -24.93 -43.19 1.21
C ASN A 39 -23.66 -42.44 0.81
N ILE A 40 -23.67 -41.14 0.89
CA ILE A 40 -22.42 -40.44 1.13
C ILE A 40 -22.39 -39.99 2.60
N LYS A 41 -21.50 -40.60 3.42
CA LYS A 41 -21.22 -40.11 4.78
C LYS A 41 -20.63 -38.68 4.65
N LYS A 42 -21.49 -37.68 4.80
CA LYS A 42 -21.05 -36.29 4.89
C LYS A 42 -20.34 -36.09 6.23
N THR A 43 -19.04 -36.12 6.24
CA THR A 43 -18.25 -35.65 7.38
C THR A 43 -18.33 -34.17 7.42
N LYS A 44 -18.86 -33.56 8.47
CA LYS A 44 -18.78 -32.11 8.71
C LYS A 44 -17.32 -31.75 8.97
N ILE A 45 -16.65 -31.15 7.98
CA ILE A 45 -15.25 -30.73 8.08
C ILE A 45 -15.12 -29.48 8.99
N PHE A 46 -16.19 -28.70 9.09
CA PHE A 46 -16.22 -27.55 10.01
C PHE A 46 -17.22 -27.86 11.14
N LYS A 47 -16.71 -27.99 12.36
CA LYS A 47 -17.54 -27.82 13.54
C LYS A 47 -17.99 -26.37 13.58
N LYS A 48 -19.32 -26.12 13.64
CA LYS A 48 -19.78 -24.79 14.04
C LYS A 48 -19.28 -24.61 15.47
N ASP A 49 -18.26 -23.77 15.62
CA ASP A 49 -17.91 -23.27 16.96
C ASP A 49 -19.15 -22.59 17.49
N LYS A 50 -19.54 -22.97 18.70
CA LYS A 50 -20.60 -22.24 19.39
C LYS A 50 -20.09 -20.81 19.53
N ILE A 51 -20.69 -19.89 18.79
CA ILE A 51 -20.47 -18.46 18.97
C ILE A 51 -20.74 -18.22 20.45
N HIS A 52 -19.71 -17.82 21.20
CA HIS A 52 -19.89 -17.44 22.58
C HIS A 52 -20.86 -16.26 22.60
N GLN A 53 -22.07 -16.49 23.12
CA GLN A 53 -23.13 -15.47 23.22
C GLN A 53 -22.79 -14.30 24.16
N GLN A 54 -21.57 -14.29 24.75
CA GLN A 54 -21.09 -13.23 25.64
C GLN A 54 -19.72 -12.74 25.17
N GLU A 55 -19.67 -12.11 24.01
CA GLU A 55 -18.48 -11.37 23.58
C GLU A 55 -18.29 -10.05 24.31
N PHE A 56 -19.30 -9.59 25.02
CA PHE A 56 -19.29 -8.32 25.73
C PHE A 56 -19.73 -8.49 27.17
N ASN A 57 -18.86 -8.12 28.11
CA ASN A 57 -19.23 -8.04 29.53
C ASN A 57 -19.76 -6.63 29.85
N PRO A 58 -21.07 -6.44 30.00
CA PRO A 58 -21.65 -5.11 30.25
C PRO A 58 -21.23 -4.49 31.61
N ASN A 59 -20.72 -5.30 32.52
CA ASN A 59 -20.26 -4.85 33.83
C ASN A 59 -18.76 -4.50 33.86
N LEU A 60 -18.05 -4.65 32.75
CA LEU A 60 -16.63 -4.31 32.69
C LEU A 60 -16.45 -2.79 32.63
N LYS A 61 -16.03 -2.20 33.71
CA LYS A 61 -15.64 -0.78 33.77
C LYS A 61 -14.21 -0.64 33.20
N ILE A 62 -14.09 -0.26 31.94
CA ILE A 62 -12.81 0.05 31.33
C ILE A 62 -12.36 1.42 31.81
N LYS A 63 -11.30 1.46 32.63
CA LYS A 63 -10.62 2.72 33.00
C LYS A 63 -9.45 2.91 32.04
N LEU A 64 -9.59 3.84 31.10
CA LEU A 64 -8.50 4.27 30.26
C LEU A 64 -7.69 5.34 31.00
N THR A 65 -6.48 4.99 31.43
CA THR A 65 -5.52 5.97 31.95
C THR A 65 -4.76 6.56 30.77
N SER A 66 -4.96 7.85 30.50
CA SER A 66 -4.20 8.55 29.46
C SER A 66 -2.81 8.90 29.99
N LYS A 67 -1.75 8.31 29.41
CA LYS A 67 -0.37 8.77 29.57
C LYS A 67 0.04 9.54 28.34
N LEU A 68 0.65 10.71 28.54
CA LEU A 68 1.36 11.43 27.49
C LEU A 68 2.71 10.72 27.28
N GLU A 69 2.78 9.85 26.30
CA GLU A 69 4.05 9.33 25.83
C GLU A 69 4.52 10.18 24.65
N ASN A 70 5.84 10.40 24.58
CA ASN A 70 6.47 11.14 23.50
C ASN A 70 6.04 10.58 22.15
N SER A 71 5.24 11.33 21.41
CA SER A 71 4.72 10.97 20.11
C SER A 71 5.76 11.17 19.01
N SER A 72 6.91 10.52 19.11
CA SER A 72 7.80 10.40 17.96
C SER A 72 7.28 9.27 17.06
N PHE A 73 6.62 9.65 15.99
CA PHE A 73 6.21 8.68 14.98
C PHE A 73 7.43 8.19 14.23
N ILE A 74 7.73 6.93 14.42
CA ILE A 74 8.65 6.18 13.59
C ILE A 74 7.76 5.44 12.58
N ASN A 75 8.14 5.39 11.31
CA ASN A 75 7.43 4.61 10.29
C ASN A 75 7.37 3.10 10.61
N ASN A 76 8.17 2.64 11.55
CA ASN A 76 8.07 1.31 12.13
C ASN A 76 7.08 1.39 13.29
N TYR A 77 5.85 1.02 13.02
CA TYR A 77 4.88 0.82 14.06
C TYR A 77 5.27 -0.42 14.85
N ASP A 78 5.60 -0.29 16.12
CA ASP A 78 6.04 -1.39 16.98
C ASP A 78 5.01 -2.54 17.06
N ASN A 79 3.79 -2.28 16.69
CA ASN A 79 2.69 -3.25 16.72
C ASN A 79 2.36 -3.84 15.35
N ASN A 80 3.09 -3.56 14.28
CA ASN A 80 2.86 -4.01 12.90
C ASN A 80 1.44 -3.78 12.34
N ASN A 81 0.58 -3.09 13.08
CA ASN A 81 -0.82 -2.84 12.71
C ASN A 81 -1.01 -1.48 12.02
N GLY A 82 0.04 -0.74 11.82
CA GLY A 82 -0.03 0.63 11.32
C GLY A 82 -0.73 1.61 12.26
N ARG A 83 -0.95 1.22 13.51
CA ARG A 83 -1.57 2.06 14.54
C ARG A 83 -0.52 2.77 15.36
N VAL A 84 -0.83 4.00 15.72
CA VAL A 84 0.00 4.80 16.60
C VAL A 84 -0.44 4.55 18.03
N ASN A 85 0.52 4.21 18.89
CA ASN A 85 0.28 4.15 20.32
C ASN A 85 0.25 5.58 20.86
N TYR A 86 -0.94 6.12 21.08
CA TYR A 86 -1.14 7.44 21.63
C TYR A 86 -2.07 7.38 22.85
N ASN A 87 -1.53 7.75 23.99
CA ASN A 87 -2.22 7.82 25.27
C ASN A 87 -2.31 9.29 25.73
N GLY A 88 -3.17 10.06 25.13
CA GLY A 88 -3.29 11.47 25.48
C GLY A 88 -4.57 12.11 24.98
N LYS A 89 -4.77 13.38 25.33
CA LYS A 89 -5.90 14.18 24.84
C LYS A 89 -5.54 14.75 23.46
N LEU A 90 -6.46 14.62 22.49
CA LEU A 90 -6.32 15.27 21.20
C LEU A 90 -6.61 16.76 21.34
N LYS A 91 -5.65 17.60 20.94
CA LYS A 91 -5.78 19.05 20.89
C LYS A 91 -5.26 19.55 19.55
N SER A 92 -6.06 20.35 18.86
CA SER A 92 -5.59 21.03 17.64
C SER A 92 -4.61 22.12 18.02
N ILE A 93 -3.35 22.00 17.56
CA ILE A 93 -2.28 22.96 17.86
C ILE A 93 -2.00 23.84 16.63
N SER A 94 -2.01 23.23 15.44
CA SER A 94 -1.60 23.91 14.21
C SER A 94 -2.33 23.38 12.98
N ARG A 95 -2.30 24.17 11.91
CA ARG A 95 -2.85 23.80 10.59
C ARG A 95 -1.78 24.03 9.52
N TYR A 96 -1.53 22.99 8.73
CA TYR A 96 -0.58 23.02 7.64
C TYR A 96 -1.30 23.22 6.30
N LYS A 97 -0.71 24.03 5.42
CA LYS A 97 -1.22 24.27 4.05
C LYS A 97 -0.20 23.80 3.02
N TYR A 98 -0.65 23.01 2.07
CA TYR A 98 0.12 22.53 0.93
C TYR A 98 -0.79 22.35 -0.29
N SER A 99 -0.22 22.11 -1.47
CA SER A 99 -1.01 21.93 -2.70
C SER A 99 -1.84 20.65 -2.64
N LYS A 100 -3.00 20.68 -3.29
CA LYS A 100 -3.87 19.50 -3.42
C LYS A 100 -3.09 18.32 -4.05
N ILE A 101 -3.31 17.11 -3.55
CA ILE A 101 -2.84 15.86 -4.14
C ILE A 101 -3.99 15.27 -4.94
N GLU A 102 -3.83 15.18 -6.26
CA GLU A 102 -4.90 14.73 -7.16
C GLU A 102 -5.18 13.22 -7.02
N ASN A 103 -4.13 12.43 -6.76
CA ASN A 103 -4.23 10.97 -6.65
C ASN A 103 -4.52 10.48 -5.22
N PHE A 104 -5.10 11.31 -4.38
CA PHE A 104 -5.39 10.98 -2.97
C PHE A 104 -6.29 9.75 -2.81
N THR A 105 -7.21 9.51 -3.75
CA THR A 105 -8.12 8.36 -3.72
C THR A 105 -7.42 7.02 -3.98
N GLN A 106 -6.29 7.03 -4.66
CA GLN A 106 -5.54 5.82 -4.99
C GLN A 106 -4.50 5.47 -3.93
N TYR A 107 -3.92 6.50 -3.29
CA TYR A 107 -2.83 6.34 -2.34
C TYR A 107 -3.10 7.15 -1.08
N GLU A 108 -2.90 6.53 0.06
CA GLU A 108 -2.79 7.24 1.33
C GLU A 108 -1.38 7.86 1.43
N PRO A 109 -1.26 9.20 1.42
CA PRO A 109 0.05 9.83 1.55
C PRO A 109 0.59 9.65 2.97
N ASN A 110 1.85 9.25 3.07
CA ASN A 110 2.52 9.08 4.34
C ASN A 110 3.04 10.42 4.85
N LEU A 111 2.75 10.70 6.12
CA LEU A 111 3.37 11.77 6.87
C LEU A 111 4.59 11.22 7.61
N ILE A 112 5.67 12.00 7.66
CA ILE A 112 6.82 11.69 8.50
C ILE A 112 6.88 12.69 9.64
N PHE A 113 7.05 12.18 10.83
CA PHE A 113 7.29 12.98 12.01
C PHE A 113 8.78 12.89 12.39
N ASP A 114 9.39 14.05 12.56
CA ASP A 114 10.76 14.17 13.00
C ASP A 114 10.79 15.04 14.25
N LYS A 115 10.79 14.40 15.42
CA LYS A 115 10.57 15.04 16.73
C LYS A 115 9.20 15.77 16.70
N ASN A 116 9.20 17.11 16.80
CA ASN A 116 8.01 17.94 16.76
C ASN A 116 7.72 18.51 15.36
N ASN A 117 8.47 18.09 14.34
CA ASN A 117 8.31 18.57 12.98
C ASN A 117 7.54 17.57 12.14
N ILE A 118 6.85 18.07 11.14
CA ILE A 118 6.13 17.24 10.15
C ILE A 118 6.76 17.40 8.77
N ILE A 119 6.90 16.30 8.05
CA ILE A 119 7.39 16.28 6.67
C ILE A 119 6.30 15.70 5.78
N PHE A 120 6.05 16.38 4.70
CA PHE A 120 5.05 16.02 3.71
C PHE A 120 5.49 16.42 2.30
N PHE A 121 4.69 16.12 1.27
CA PHE A 121 4.97 16.50 -0.11
C PHE A 121 3.75 17.14 -0.78
N ASP A 122 3.98 17.96 -1.80
CA ASP A 122 2.93 18.55 -2.64
C ASP A 122 2.72 17.75 -3.94
N ASN A 123 1.67 18.09 -4.70
CA ASN A 123 1.33 17.41 -5.96
C ASN A 123 2.40 17.51 -7.06
N LYS A 124 3.39 18.38 -6.90
CA LYS A 124 4.53 18.54 -7.83
C LYS A 124 5.79 17.83 -7.33
N GLY A 125 5.66 17.05 -6.24
CA GLY A 125 6.77 16.32 -5.63
C GLY A 125 7.73 17.21 -4.84
N SER A 126 7.34 18.43 -4.45
CA SER A 126 8.14 19.20 -3.49
C SER A 126 7.96 18.59 -2.12
N ILE A 127 9.06 18.41 -1.40
CA ILE A 127 9.05 17.96 -0.02
C ILE A 127 9.14 19.20 0.88
N LEU A 128 8.29 19.24 1.90
CA LEU A 128 8.15 20.34 2.83
C LEU A 128 8.34 19.84 4.26
N LYS A 129 9.13 20.55 5.05
CA LYS A 129 9.25 20.32 6.50
C LYS A 129 8.72 21.54 7.24
N PHE A 130 7.84 21.31 8.18
CA PHE A 130 7.24 22.32 9.05
C PHE A 130 7.56 22.01 10.51
N ASP A 131 7.63 23.04 11.33
CA ASP A 131 7.66 22.89 12.77
C ASP A 131 6.25 22.67 13.37
N SER A 132 6.18 22.48 14.68
CA SER A 132 4.91 22.32 15.41
C SER A 132 3.97 23.52 15.35
N PHE A 133 4.46 24.71 14.96
CA PHE A 133 3.69 25.94 14.83
C PHE A 133 3.29 26.23 13.38
N SER A 134 3.42 25.26 12.48
CA SER A 134 3.12 25.39 11.04
C SER A 134 4.07 26.33 10.28
N LYS A 135 5.23 26.67 10.85
CA LYS A 135 6.25 27.46 10.14
C LYS A 135 7.06 26.54 9.24
N LEU A 136 7.23 26.93 7.98
CA LEU A 136 8.05 26.20 7.02
C LEU A 136 9.54 26.31 7.41
N ILE A 137 10.18 25.16 7.61
CA ILE A 137 11.61 25.06 7.90
C ILE A 137 12.39 25.01 6.58
N TRP A 138 12.02 24.08 5.68
CA TRP A 138 12.59 24.00 4.34
C TRP A 138 11.59 23.42 3.35
N LYS A 139 11.79 23.73 2.06
CA LYS A 139 11.06 23.18 0.93
C LYS A 139 12.04 22.92 -0.20
N ASN A 140 12.06 21.70 -0.72
CA ASN A 140 12.91 21.29 -1.83
C ASN A 140 12.14 20.48 -2.86
N ASN A 141 12.56 20.58 -4.12
CA ASN A 141 11.98 19.83 -5.22
C ASN A 141 13.11 19.28 -6.09
N PHE A 142 13.14 17.97 -6.28
CA PHE A 142 14.20 17.27 -7.00
C PHE A 142 13.74 16.77 -8.38
N TYR A 143 12.65 17.35 -8.90
CA TYR A 143 12.04 16.99 -10.17
C TYR A 143 12.22 18.09 -11.21
N SER A 144 12.48 17.68 -12.46
CA SER A 144 12.47 18.57 -13.62
C SER A 144 11.05 19.11 -13.89
N LYS A 145 10.94 20.17 -14.71
CA LYS A 145 9.63 20.71 -15.13
C LYS A 145 8.71 19.66 -15.76
N LYS A 146 9.27 18.70 -16.52
CA LYS A 146 8.50 17.61 -17.17
C LYS A 146 7.99 16.60 -16.15
N GLU A 147 8.82 16.22 -15.18
CA GLU A 147 8.45 15.27 -14.14
C GLU A 147 7.37 15.84 -13.21
N ARG A 148 7.47 17.12 -12.83
CA ARG A 148 6.46 17.81 -12.00
C ARG A 148 5.06 17.81 -12.60
N LYS A 149 4.94 17.85 -13.94
CA LYS A 149 3.65 17.77 -14.65
C LYS A 149 3.00 16.40 -14.55
N LYS A 150 3.77 15.36 -14.19
CA LYS A 150 3.28 13.99 -14.02
C LYS A 150 2.74 13.72 -12.60
N ASN A 151 2.73 14.74 -11.73
CA ASN A 151 2.24 14.65 -10.36
C ASN A 151 2.83 13.44 -9.59
N PRO A 152 4.16 13.41 -9.33
CA PRO A 152 4.81 12.30 -8.67
C PRO A 152 4.22 12.07 -7.29
N PHE A 153 3.87 10.83 -6.98
CA PHE A 153 3.47 10.44 -5.64
C PHE A 153 4.66 9.84 -4.91
N LEU A 154 4.92 10.32 -3.69
CA LEU A 154 6.12 9.99 -2.93
C LEU A 154 5.80 9.02 -1.78
N PHE A 155 6.64 8.01 -1.64
CA PHE A 155 6.68 7.12 -0.49
C PHE A 155 7.89 7.50 0.35
N PHE A 156 7.69 7.60 1.65
CA PHE A 156 8.72 8.04 2.60
C PHE A 156 9.06 6.97 3.62
N ALA A 157 10.34 6.94 4.00
CA ALA A 157 10.79 6.28 5.22
C ALA A 157 11.94 7.07 5.86
N LYS A 158 11.95 7.12 7.19
CA LYS A 158 12.97 7.82 7.96
C LYS A 158 13.97 6.85 8.57
N SER A 159 15.25 7.09 8.38
CA SER A 159 16.34 6.38 9.05
C SER A 159 17.32 7.38 9.65
N LYS A 160 17.34 7.49 10.98
CA LYS A 160 18.18 8.48 11.68
C LYS A 160 17.95 9.90 11.10
N ASN A 161 18.96 10.47 10.47
CA ASN A 161 18.91 11.79 9.84
C ASN A 161 18.58 11.73 8.33
N ASN A 162 18.35 10.55 7.78
CA ASN A 162 18.06 10.39 6.36
C ASN A 162 16.58 10.19 6.14
N LEU A 163 16.01 10.89 5.18
CA LEU A 163 14.70 10.63 4.61
C LEU A 163 14.89 9.92 3.27
N ILE A 164 14.45 8.68 3.20
CA ILE A 164 14.45 7.88 1.97
C ILE A 164 13.15 8.12 1.26
N VAL A 165 13.22 8.38 -0.03
CA VAL A 165 12.09 8.65 -0.90
C VAL A 165 12.14 7.73 -2.10
N ALA A 166 11.01 7.11 -2.43
CA ALA A 166 10.78 6.42 -3.69
C ALA A 166 9.46 6.92 -4.29
N ASP A 167 9.30 6.88 -5.60
CA ASP A 167 8.15 7.50 -6.24
C ASP A 167 7.52 6.66 -7.37
N THR A 168 6.39 7.15 -7.84
CA THR A 168 5.65 6.59 -8.97
C THR A 168 6.25 6.91 -10.35
N LEU A 169 7.35 7.66 -10.41
CA LEU A 169 8.09 7.96 -11.65
C LEU A 169 9.38 7.14 -11.77
N ALA A 170 9.57 6.14 -10.91
CA ALA A 170 10.77 5.30 -10.83
C ALA A 170 12.04 6.03 -10.35
N LYS A 171 11.90 7.15 -9.66
CA LYS A 171 13.01 7.84 -9.02
C LYS A 171 13.04 7.47 -7.53
N TYR A 172 14.24 7.31 -6.99
CA TYR A 172 14.46 7.14 -5.56
C TYR A 172 15.71 7.88 -5.12
N TYR A 173 15.69 8.41 -3.91
CA TYR A 173 16.75 9.27 -3.42
C TYR A 173 16.73 9.38 -1.91
N ALA A 174 17.83 9.85 -1.33
CA ALA A 174 17.90 10.21 0.06
C ALA A 174 18.19 11.69 0.24
N ILE A 175 17.61 12.27 1.27
CA ILE A 175 17.89 13.64 1.69
C ILE A 175 18.24 13.68 3.17
N ASP A 176 19.07 14.64 3.55
CA ASP A 176 19.30 14.94 4.97
C ASP A 176 18.03 15.61 5.53
N ILE A 177 17.50 15.04 6.60
CA ILE A 177 16.20 15.45 7.15
C ILE A 177 16.25 16.83 7.82
N ASN A 178 17.44 17.28 8.27
CA ASN A 178 17.60 18.55 8.94
C ASN A 178 17.71 19.70 7.94
N SER A 179 18.57 19.55 6.95
CA SER A 179 18.87 20.59 5.96
C SER A 179 17.99 20.51 4.70
N GLY A 180 17.36 19.36 4.45
CA GLY A 180 16.64 19.10 3.19
C GLY A 180 17.56 18.89 1.98
N LYS A 181 18.87 18.79 2.16
CA LYS A 181 19.84 18.63 1.06
C LYS A 181 19.81 17.20 0.52
N LEU A 182 19.94 17.07 -0.80
CA LEU A 182 20.06 15.79 -1.48
C LEU A 182 21.39 15.12 -1.11
N LEU A 183 21.31 13.86 -0.69
CA LEU A 183 22.47 13.03 -0.41
C LEU A 183 22.89 12.21 -1.63
N TRP A 184 21.92 11.52 -2.20
CA TRP A 184 22.07 10.78 -3.46
C TRP A 184 20.71 10.67 -4.17
N SER A 185 20.72 10.46 -5.49
CA SER A 185 19.52 10.25 -6.30
C SER A 185 19.79 9.26 -7.42
N LYS A 186 18.84 8.37 -7.65
CA LYS A 186 18.91 7.34 -8.69
C LYS A 186 17.56 7.18 -9.39
N ASN A 187 17.60 6.66 -10.61
CA ASN A 187 16.43 6.28 -11.37
C ASN A 187 16.41 4.75 -11.50
N HIS A 188 15.21 4.21 -11.50
CA HIS A 188 14.94 2.80 -11.70
C HIS A 188 14.16 2.61 -13.02
N ASN A 189 14.07 1.37 -13.50
CA ASN A 189 13.36 1.04 -14.74
C ASN A 189 11.85 0.88 -14.53
N ALA A 190 11.40 0.64 -13.31
CA ALA A 190 10.00 0.46 -12.95
C ALA A 190 9.60 1.40 -11.81
N PRO A 191 8.42 2.03 -11.90
CA PRO A 191 7.86 2.83 -10.80
C PRO A 191 7.71 2.00 -9.53
N PHE A 192 7.78 2.67 -8.39
CA PHE A 192 7.51 2.04 -7.10
C PHE A 192 6.03 2.13 -6.73
N ASN A 193 5.51 1.11 -6.04
CA ASN A 193 4.09 1.02 -5.67
C ASN A 193 3.88 0.45 -4.27
N SER A 194 4.81 0.65 -3.37
CA SER A 194 4.67 0.19 -1.99
C SER A 194 5.13 1.25 -0.99
N GLN A 195 4.77 1.05 0.26
CA GLN A 195 5.50 1.72 1.34
C GLN A 195 6.96 1.29 1.35
N ILE A 196 7.83 2.12 1.93
CA ILE A 196 9.23 1.79 2.16
C ILE A 196 9.36 1.26 3.58
N GLN A 197 10.06 0.14 3.77
CA GLN A 197 10.44 -0.36 5.08
C GLN A 197 11.95 -0.30 5.25
N ILE A 198 12.40 0.03 6.46
CA ILE A 198 13.81 0.15 6.79
C ILE A 198 14.19 -0.91 7.83
N TYR A 199 15.32 -1.56 7.60
CA TYR A 199 15.92 -2.46 8.54
C TYR A 199 17.43 -2.26 8.55
N LYS A 200 17.98 -1.81 9.68
CA LYS A 200 19.39 -1.45 9.86
C LYS A 200 19.86 -0.42 8.81
N ASP A 201 20.75 -0.80 7.92
CA ASP A 201 21.35 0.00 6.84
C ASP A 201 20.69 -0.21 5.46
N LYS A 202 19.59 -0.95 5.43
CA LYS A 202 18.88 -1.35 4.21
C LYS A 202 17.46 -0.78 4.18
N PHE A 203 16.95 -0.56 2.98
CA PHE A 203 15.52 -0.29 2.79
C PHE A 203 14.92 -1.18 1.70
N PHE A 204 13.63 -1.44 1.86
CA PHE A 204 12.87 -2.37 1.02
C PHE A 204 11.69 -1.65 0.40
N VAL A 205 11.45 -1.94 -0.87
CA VAL A 205 10.33 -1.39 -1.64
C VAL A 205 9.93 -2.37 -2.73
N VAL A 206 8.64 -2.43 -3.07
CA VAL A 206 8.12 -3.21 -4.19
C VAL A 206 7.82 -2.29 -5.36
N ASP A 207 8.23 -2.68 -6.56
CA ASP A 207 7.94 -1.96 -7.78
C ASP A 207 6.66 -2.47 -8.48
N PHE A 208 6.20 -1.75 -9.49
CA PHE A 208 5.07 -2.14 -10.33
C PHE A 208 5.26 -3.47 -11.09
N GLY A 209 6.47 -3.99 -11.14
CA GLY A 209 6.79 -5.30 -11.71
C GLY A 209 6.57 -6.46 -10.74
N ASN A 210 6.04 -6.21 -9.52
CA ASN A 210 5.92 -7.18 -8.43
C ASN A 210 7.30 -7.69 -7.96
N VAL A 211 8.31 -6.84 -8.00
CA VAL A 211 9.67 -7.17 -7.57
C VAL A 211 9.94 -6.48 -6.24
N LEU A 212 10.18 -7.26 -5.19
CA LEU A 212 10.74 -6.74 -3.94
C LEU A 212 12.22 -6.43 -4.19
N ARG A 213 12.64 -5.24 -3.78
CA ARG A 213 14.01 -4.77 -3.91
C ARG A 213 14.55 -4.34 -2.57
N CYS A 214 15.80 -4.69 -2.34
CA CYS A 214 16.59 -4.27 -1.20
C CYS A 214 17.70 -3.33 -1.66
N PHE A 215 17.79 -2.17 -1.04
CA PHE A 215 18.79 -1.16 -1.35
C PHE A 215 19.57 -0.76 -0.10
N SER A 216 20.80 -0.32 -0.29
CA SER A 216 21.60 0.32 0.74
C SER A 216 21.10 1.74 1.00
N ILE A 217 20.94 2.13 2.28
CA ILE A 217 20.59 3.51 2.66
C ILE A 217 21.72 4.48 2.36
N LYS A 218 22.96 4.03 2.44
CA LYS A 218 24.16 4.86 2.32
C LYS A 218 24.28 5.50 0.94
N ASP A 219 24.02 4.73 -0.10
CA ASP A 219 24.31 5.12 -1.48
C ASP A 219 23.20 4.75 -2.49
N GLY A 220 22.13 4.08 -2.04
CA GLY A 220 21.02 3.66 -2.88
C GLY A 220 21.37 2.53 -3.86
N ASN A 221 22.46 1.78 -3.66
CA ASN A 221 22.78 0.64 -4.51
C ASN A 221 21.82 -0.52 -4.25
N GLU A 222 21.32 -1.17 -5.32
CA GLU A 222 20.53 -2.40 -5.20
C GLU A 222 21.45 -3.51 -4.67
N LEU A 223 21.10 -4.10 -3.54
CA LEU A 223 21.83 -5.20 -2.94
C LEU A 223 21.32 -6.53 -3.47
N TRP A 224 20.01 -6.70 -3.49
CA TRP A 224 19.34 -7.88 -4.02
C TRP A 224 17.88 -7.58 -4.37
N LYS A 225 17.25 -8.51 -5.09
CA LYS A 225 15.84 -8.45 -5.47
C LYS A 225 15.21 -9.82 -5.53
N VAL A 226 13.91 -9.87 -5.27
CA VAL A 226 13.09 -11.08 -5.40
C VAL A 226 11.92 -10.78 -6.32
N LYS A 227 11.82 -11.55 -7.40
CA LYS A 227 10.71 -11.47 -8.35
C LYS A 227 9.60 -12.41 -7.89
N THR A 228 8.37 -11.92 -7.89
CA THR A 228 7.17 -12.75 -7.76
C THR A 228 6.46 -12.88 -9.10
N GLU A 229 5.29 -13.49 -9.14
CA GLU A 229 4.55 -13.67 -10.38
C GLU A 229 4.28 -12.34 -11.08
N LYS A 230 4.45 -12.37 -12.41
CA LYS A 230 4.10 -11.25 -13.26
C LYS A 230 2.60 -11.25 -13.47
N SER A 231 1.97 -10.10 -13.22
CA SER A 231 0.57 -9.88 -13.56
C SER A 231 0.45 -8.90 -14.72
N ILE A 232 -0.46 -9.17 -15.64
CA ILE A 232 -0.87 -8.23 -16.68
C ILE A 232 -1.63 -7.07 -16.03
N ILE A 233 -2.50 -7.40 -15.05
CA ILE A 233 -3.26 -6.42 -14.29
C ILE A 233 -2.39 -5.98 -13.10
N LYS A 234 -2.13 -4.67 -13.02
CA LYS A 234 -1.37 -4.06 -11.93
C LYS A 234 -2.29 -3.45 -10.90
N SER A 235 -2.01 -3.71 -9.64
CA SER A 235 -2.73 -3.05 -8.55
C SER A 235 -2.48 -1.55 -8.59
N GLN A 236 -3.56 -0.77 -8.54
CA GLN A 236 -3.50 0.67 -8.36
C GLN A 236 -3.35 1.08 -6.89
N LYS A 237 -3.51 0.14 -5.97
CA LYS A 237 -3.34 0.39 -4.54
C LYS A 237 -1.90 0.16 -4.12
N LYS A 238 -1.48 0.90 -3.11
CA LYS A 238 -0.16 0.75 -2.48
C LYS A 238 -0.01 -0.66 -1.90
N LEU A 239 1.04 -1.36 -2.31
CA LEU A 239 1.40 -2.66 -1.78
C LEU A 239 1.99 -2.52 -0.37
N SER A 240 1.76 -3.51 0.47
CA SER A 240 2.20 -3.52 1.86
C SER A 240 3.51 -4.30 2.01
N ILE A 241 4.39 -3.77 2.87
CA ILE A 241 5.62 -4.45 3.30
C ILE A 241 5.68 -4.32 4.81
N ILE A 242 6.00 -5.41 5.49
CA ILE A 242 6.33 -5.43 6.92
C ILE A 242 7.59 -6.27 7.15
N ILE A 243 8.31 -5.95 8.22
CA ILE A 243 9.51 -6.69 8.63
C ILE A 243 9.27 -7.24 10.03
N VAL A 244 9.40 -8.55 10.18
CA VAL A 244 9.26 -9.28 11.45
C VAL A 244 10.33 -10.36 11.50
N ASP A 245 11.02 -10.47 12.61
CA ASP A 245 11.99 -11.57 12.89
C ASP A 245 12.96 -11.85 11.73
N ASN A 246 13.59 -10.80 11.21
CA ASN A 246 14.57 -10.87 10.12
C ASN A 246 13.97 -11.35 8.76
N LYS A 247 12.66 -11.29 8.61
CA LYS A 247 11.96 -11.59 7.36
C LYS A 247 11.19 -10.38 6.86
N VAL A 248 11.19 -10.20 5.55
CA VAL A 248 10.34 -9.22 4.85
C VAL A 248 9.11 -9.96 4.33
N PHE A 249 7.94 -9.55 4.77
CA PHE A 249 6.66 -9.98 4.22
C PHE A 249 6.14 -8.87 3.32
N PHE A 250 5.70 -9.22 2.12
CA PHE A 250 5.18 -8.24 1.18
C PHE A 250 4.05 -8.81 0.33
N THR A 251 3.17 -7.93 -0.12
CA THR A 251 2.09 -8.27 -1.04
C THR A 251 2.49 -7.91 -2.48
N ASN A 252 1.92 -8.63 -3.44
CA ASN A 252 2.05 -8.32 -4.86
C ASN A 252 0.70 -7.88 -5.47
N SER A 253 0.69 -7.53 -6.76
CA SER A 253 -0.53 -7.08 -7.46
C SER A 253 -1.53 -8.21 -7.74
N VAL A 254 -1.14 -9.46 -7.55
CA VAL A 254 -2.01 -10.64 -7.74
C VAL A 254 -2.79 -10.96 -6.47
N GLY A 255 -2.30 -10.47 -5.33
CA GLY A 255 -2.91 -10.71 -4.02
C GLY A 255 -2.15 -11.71 -3.15
N ASP A 256 -0.99 -12.20 -3.62
CA ASP A 256 -0.16 -13.11 -2.83
C ASP A 256 0.60 -12.37 -1.74
N ILE A 257 0.87 -13.08 -0.67
CA ILE A 257 1.78 -12.66 0.39
C ILE A 257 3.02 -13.54 0.33
N SER A 258 4.17 -12.92 0.16
CA SER A 258 5.47 -13.59 0.10
C SER A 258 6.31 -13.22 1.31
N ALA A 259 7.12 -14.16 1.79
CA ALA A 259 8.10 -13.95 2.86
C ALA A 259 9.51 -14.22 2.36
N VAL A 260 10.44 -13.32 2.65
CA VAL A 260 11.85 -13.41 2.25
C VAL A 260 12.74 -13.14 3.45
N ASP A 261 13.78 -13.94 3.62
CA ASP A 261 14.80 -13.68 4.63
C ASP A 261 15.66 -12.48 4.22
N ILE A 262 15.90 -11.56 5.16
CA ILE A 262 16.69 -10.34 4.91
C ILE A 262 18.16 -10.66 4.65
N THR A 263 18.66 -11.78 5.20
CA THR A 263 20.07 -12.21 5.11
C THR A 263 20.38 -13.01 3.86
N LYS A 264 19.40 -13.34 3.03
CA LYS A 264 19.68 -14.00 1.74
C LYS A 264 20.41 -13.02 0.83
N GLU A 265 21.71 -13.22 0.76
CA GLU A 265 22.55 -12.69 -0.31
C GLU A 265 22.29 -13.43 -1.63
#